data_76ec2663ad720e012d83963c78067133
#
_entry.id   76ec2663ad720e012d83963c78067133
#
_cell.length_a   1.000
_cell.length_b   1.000
_cell.length_c   1.000
_cell.angle_alpha   90.00
_cell.angle_beta   90.00
_cell.angle_gamma   90.00
#
_symmetry.space_group_name_H-M   'P 1'
#
loop_
_entity.id
_entity.type
_entity.pdbx_description
1 polymer ?
#
loop_
_entity_poly.entity_id
_entity_poly.type
_entity_poly.pdbx_seq_one_letter_code
_entity_poly.pdbx_strand_id
1 'polypeptide(L)'
;MEETRSFGYICPKCGRAVMARRSAFSLAAAAAHIECPCGQSDMLIETDGSRFRLWVPCGLCGETHQAECSADAVLRGRGIGLACPKTRQICCYVGQEDQVSAQMEQLAVRAAKEKAEDPEAFTDNIIMYEVLSELKDIAARGGIRCRCGSTGTPWTCAARTAAASCVCPPPPTRIWTACAAR
;
A
#
# COMPACT_ATOMS: atom_id res chain seq x y z
N MET A 1 31.95 21.24 8.58
CA MET A 1 30.57 20.82 8.47
C MET A 1 30.56 19.41 7.94
N GLU A 2 29.93 18.49 8.64
CA GLU A 2 29.84 17.11 8.21
C GLU A 2 28.85 17.00 7.04
N GLU A 3 29.29 16.52 5.88
CA GLU A 3 28.42 16.33 4.73
C GLU A 3 27.47 15.16 4.99
N THR A 4 26.19 15.45 5.11
CA THR A 4 25.15 14.44 5.28
C THR A 4 24.35 14.27 3.99
N ARG A 5 23.92 13.04 3.72
CA ARG A 5 23.06 12.70 2.57
C ARG A 5 21.85 11.94 3.04
N SER A 6 20.73 12.26 2.44
CA SER A 6 19.46 11.58 2.67
C SER A 6 19.18 10.60 1.56
N PHE A 7 18.66 9.45 1.95
CA PHE A 7 18.24 8.36 1.07
C PHE A 7 16.76 8.11 1.34
N GLY A 8 15.98 7.95 0.28
CA GLY A 8 14.55 7.71 0.41
C GLY A 8 14.04 6.69 -0.59
N TYR A 9 13.16 5.80 -0.14
CA TYR A 9 12.46 4.82 -0.96
C TYR A 9 11.04 4.57 -0.44
N ILE A 10 10.16 3.96 -1.24
CA ILE A 10 8.86 3.50 -0.80
C ILE A 10 8.95 2.01 -0.46
N CYS A 11 8.52 1.65 0.75
CA CYS A 11 8.48 0.26 1.18
C CYS A 11 7.48 -0.55 0.32
N PRO A 12 7.91 -1.64 -0.33
CA PRO A 12 7.02 -2.46 -1.15
C PRO A 12 5.93 -3.18 -0.34
N LYS A 13 6.16 -3.39 0.95
CA LYS A 13 5.26 -4.15 1.82
C LYS A 13 4.18 -3.28 2.47
N CYS A 14 4.57 -2.15 3.07
CA CYS A 14 3.61 -1.29 3.78
C CYS A 14 3.25 0.00 3.02
N GLY A 15 3.92 0.31 1.90
CA GLY A 15 3.68 1.52 1.10
C GLY A 15 4.16 2.83 1.73
N ARG A 16 4.80 2.80 2.90
CA ARG A 16 5.30 4.00 3.57
C ARG A 16 6.57 4.52 2.90
N ALA A 17 6.71 5.83 2.84
CA ALA A 17 7.97 6.47 2.54
C ALA A 17 8.96 6.24 3.68
N VAL A 18 10.13 5.73 3.35
CA VAL A 18 11.24 5.50 4.27
C VAL A 18 12.33 6.49 3.90
N MET A 19 12.78 7.27 4.87
CA MET A 19 13.88 8.22 4.71
C MET A 19 14.89 8.07 5.83
N ALA A 20 16.17 8.11 5.50
CA ALA A 20 17.22 8.15 6.49
C ALA A 20 18.36 9.06 6.03
N ARG A 21 18.96 9.72 7.00
CA ARG A 21 20.13 10.57 6.81
C ARG A 21 21.38 9.83 7.26
N ARG A 22 22.43 9.89 6.45
CA ARG A 22 23.72 9.29 6.74
C ARG A 22 24.82 10.32 6.46
N SER A 23 25.86 10.33 7.29
CA SER A 23 27.05 11.14 7.02
C SER A 23 27.94 10.46 5.97
N ALA A 24 28.66 11.24 5.20
CA ALA A 24 29.64 10.73 4.25
C ALA A 24 30.67 9.82 4.93
N PHE A 25 31.06 10.15 6.17
CA PHE A 25 31.96 9.33 6.95
C PHE A 25 31.37 7.97 7.33
N SER A 26 30.12 7.94 7.80
CA SER A 26 29.43 6.67 8.14
C SER A 26 29.24 5.76 6.93
N LEU A 27 28.98 6.34 5.76
CA LEU A 27 28.84 5.60 4.51
C LEU A 27 30.17 5.00 4.03
N ALA A 28 31.30 5.69 4.30
CA ALA A 28 32.63 5.21 3.93
C ALA A 28 33.17 4.12 4.88
N ALA A 29 32.68 4.07 6.12
CA ALA A 29 33.22 3.18 7.16
C ALA A 29 32.66 1.76 7.10
N ALA A 30 31.39 1.58 6.70
CA ALA A 30 30.72 0.29 6.65
C ALA A 30 29.48 0.32 5.73
N ALA A 31 29.00 -0.85 5.35
CA ALA A 31 27.70 -0.98 4.70
C ALA A 31 26.59 -0.35 5.57
N ALA A 32 25.76 0.47 4.98
CA ALA A 32 24.68 1.15 5.69
C ALA A 32 23.33 0.51 5.33
N HIS A 33 22.55 0.25 6.37
CA HIS A 33 21.20 -0.29 6.26
C HIS A 33 20.17 0.80 6.57
N ILE A 34 19.11 0.85 5.78
CA ILE A 34 17.95 1.73 5.98
C ILE A 34 16.71 0.87 6.03
N GLU A 35 16.36 0.45 7.23
CA GLU A 35 15.22 -0.42 7.49
C GLU A 35 13.91 0.37 7.52
N CYS A 36 12.87 -0.22 6.95
CA CYS A 36 11.51 0.29 7.13
C CYS A 36 11.02 0.00 8.56
N PRO A 37 10.30 0.92 9.21
CA PRO A 37 9.71 0.67 10.53
C PRO A 37 8.78 -0.55 10.60
N CYS A 38 8.33 -1.09 9.45
CA CYS A 38 7.57 -2.35 9.42
C CYS A 38 8.44 -3.61 9.51
N GLY A 39 9.78 -3.48 9.48
CA GLY A 39 10.73 -4.59 9.54
C GLY A 39 10.77 -5.51 8.31
N GLN A 40 10.03 -5.20 7.24
CA GLN A 40 9.91 -6.10 6.08
C GLN A 40 10.62 -5.63 4.82
N SER A 41 11.30 -4.51 4.88
CA SER A 41 12.14 -4.03 3.78
C SER A 41 13.33 -3.28 4.33
N ASP A 42 14.48 -3.46 3.68
CA ASP A 42 15.75 -2.84 4.00
C ASP A 42 16.45 -2.41 2.72
N MET A 43 16.95 -1.20 2.69
CA MET A 43 17.79 -0.68 1.63
C MET A 43 19.24 -0.77 2.08
N LEU A 44 20.06 -1.51 1.33
CA LEU A 44 21.48 -1.65 1.58
C LEU A 44 22.29 -0.68 0.72
N ILE A 45 23.28 -0.05 1.33
CA ILE A 45 24.20 0.90 0.71
C ILE A 45 25.63 0.44 0.99
N GLU A 46 26.39 0.17 -0.03
CA GLU A 46 27.81 -0.17 0.05
C GLU A 46 28.63 0.80 -0.78
N THR A 47 29.88 1.02 -0.39
CA THR A 47 30.83 1.82 -1.17
C THR A 47 32.22 1.16 -1.21
N ASP A 48 32.88 1.31 -2.34
CA ASP A 48 34.30 0.98 -2.49
C ASP A 48 35.20 2.24 -2.44
N GLY A 49 34.63 3.39 -2.06
CA GLY A 49 35.29 4.69 -2.01
C GLY A 49 35.16 5.48 -3.32
N SER A 50 35.01 4.84 -4.46
CA SER A 50 34.82 5.48 -5.78
C SER A 50 33.38 5.40 -6.27
N ARG A 51 32.66 4.37 -5.89
CA ARG A 51 31.27 4.11 -6.28
C ARG A 51 30.44 3.68 -5.11
N PHE A 52 29.16 3.99 -5.18
CA PHE A 52 28.11 3.48 -4.30
C PHE A 52 27.28 2.42 -5.04
N ARG A 53 27.08 1.29 -4.37
CA ARG A 53 26.14 0.26 -4.77
C ARG A 53 24.94 0.31 -3.83
N LEU A 54 23.77 0.37 -4.40
CA LEU A 54 22.51 0.51 -3.66
C LEU A 54 21.59 -0.65 -4.05
N TRP A 55 21.10 -1.38 -3.06
CA TRP A 55 20.02 -2.37 -3.23
C TRP A 55 18.73 -1.75 -2.70
N VAL A 56 17.89 -1.31 -3.61
CA VAL A 56 16.71 -0.51 -3.33
C VAL A 56 15.45 -1.38 -3.42
N PRO A 57 14.72 -1.60 -2.32
CA PRO A 57 13.39 -2.19 -2.37
C PRO A 57 12.43 -1.23 -3.10
N CYS A 58 11.78 -1.72 -4.15
CA CYS A 58 10.97 -0.88 -5.02
C CYS A 58 9.49 -0.97 -4.66
N GLY A 59 8.90 0.12 -4.20
CA GLY A 59 7.47 0.20 -3.90
C GLY A 59 6.56 0.15 -5.13
N LEU A 60 7.11 0.30 -6.36
CA LEU A 60 6.34 0.31 -7.61
C LEU A 60 6.15 -1.10 -8.18
N CYS A 61 7.22 -1.93 -8.18
CA CYS A 61 7.16 -3.28 -8.76
C CYS A 61 7.29 -4.41 -7.73
N GLY A 62 7.54 -4.09 -6.45
CA GLY A 62 7.68 -5.06 -5.38
C GLY A 62 9.04 -5.77 -5.28
N GLU A 63 9.95 -5.54 -6.23
CA GLU A 63 11.27 -6.19 -6.28
C GLU A 63 12.39 -5.28 -5.73
N THR A 64 13.56 -5.87 -5.46
CA THR A 64 14.77 -5.12 -5.11
C THR A 64 15.61 -4.89 -6.35
N HIS A 65 16.01 -3.64 -6.58
CA HIS A 65 16.87 -3.26 -7.71
C HIS A 65 18.25 -2.86 -7.22
N GLN A 66 19.26 -3.27 -7.97
CA GLN A 66 20.62 -2.81 -7.76
C GLN A 66 20.92 -1.61 -8.66
N ALA A 67 21.51 -0.57 -8.08
CA ALA A 67 21.99 0.61 -8.80
C ALA A 67 23.42 0.93 -8.41
N GLU A 68 24.21 1.43 -9.36
CA GLU A 68 25.55 1.94 -9.12
C GLU A 68 25.60 3.43 -9.43
N CYS A 69 26.20 4.21 -8.53
CA CYS A 69 26.38 5.64 -8.66
C CYS A 69 27.84 6.01 -8.33
N SER A 70 28.40 7.02 -8.98
CA SER A 70 29.72 7.53 -8.59
C SER A 70 29.65 8.21 -7.21
N ALA A 71 30.72 8.10 -6.44
CA ALA A 71 30.81 8.77 -5.13
C ALA A 71 30.62 10.30 -5.25
N ASP A 72 31.13 10.89 -6.31
CA ASP A 72 30.95 12.33 -6.57
C ASP A 72 29.48 12.70 -6.79
N ALA A 73 28.73 11.91 -7.55
CA ALA A 73 27.30 12.14 -7.79
C ALA A 73 26.47 12.00 -6.50
N VAL A 74 26.79 11.02 -5.65
CA VAL A 74 26.09 10.82 -4.37
C VAL A 74 26.47 11.91 -3.36
N LEU A 75 27.75 12.21 -3.20
CA LEU A 75 28.25 13.09 -2.14
C LEU A 75 28.16 14.57 -2.50
N ARG A 76 28.39 14.94 -3.76
CA ARG A 76 28.44 16.34 -4.20
C ARG A 76 27.33 16.75 -5.15
N GLY A 77 26.60 15.76 -5.70
CA GLY A 77 25.47 16.00 -6.58
C GLY A 77 24.31 16.72 -5.89
N ARG A 78 23.50 17.42 -6.68
CA ARG A 78 22.27 18.08 -6.19
C ARG A 78 21.20 17.08 -5.74
N GLY A 79 21.24 15.87 -6.27
CA GLY A 79 20.32 14.78 -5.99
C GLY A 79 20.23 13.83 -7.18
N ILE A 80 19.99 12.56 -6.89
CA ILE A 80 19.90 11.49 -7.88
C ILE A 80 18.56 10.78 -7.69
N GLY A 81 17.80 10.63 -8.77
CA GLY A 81 16.65 9.73 -8.83
C GLY A 81 17.06 8.41 -9.47
N LEU A 82 16.80 7.30 -8.81
CA LEU A 82 17.05 5.95 -9.33
C LEU A 82 15.75 5.40 -9.92
N ALA A 83 15.80 4.98 -11.18
CA ALA A 83 14.63 4.50 -11.91
C ALA A 83 14.46 2.98 -11.73
N CYS A 84 13.23 2.55 -11.55
CA CYS A 84 12.85 1.15 -11.62
C CYS A 84 13.00 0.64 -13.06
N PRO A 85 13.75 -0.45 -13.30
CA PRO A 85 13.94 -0.99 -14.65
C PRO A 85 12.65 -1.53 -15.29
N LYS A 86 11.66 -1.94 -14.48
CA LYS A 86 10.38 -2.44 -14.96
C LYS A 86 9.41 -1.32 -15.35
N THR A 87 9.18 -0.36 -14.43
CA THR A 87 8.21 0.71 -14.65
C THR A 87 8.82 1.94 -15.30
N ARG A 88 10.15 2.03 -15.36
CA ARG A 88 10.94 3.20 -15.81
C ARG A 88 10.67 4.48 -15.03
N GLN A 89 9.97 4.37 -13.92
CA GLN A 89 9.71 5.47 -13.02
C GLN A 89 10.74 5.50 -11.89
N ILE A 90 10.97 6.69 -11.32
CA ILE A 90 11.89 6.82 -10.20
C ILE A 90 11.31 6.14 -8.96
N CYS A 91 12.10 5.28 -8.31
CA CYS A 91 11.69 4.49 -7.15
C CYS A 91 12.48 4.84 -5.87
N CYS A 92 13.58 5.59 -6.02
CA CYS A 92 14.43 6.01 -4.91
C CYS A 92 15.05 7.36 -5.22
N TYR A 93 15.28 8.15 -4.17
CA TYR A 93 15.99 9.42 -4.24
C TYR A 93 17.16 9.46 -3.26
N VAL A 94 18.28 10.05 -3.71
CA VAL A 94 19.49 10.26 -2.90
C VAL A 94 19.95 11.71 -3.08
N GLY A 95 20.16 12.45 -2.01
CA GLY A 95 20.58 13.85 -2.13
C GLY A 95 20.49 14.63 -0.83
N GLN A 96 20.26 15.92 -0.96
CA GLN A 96 19.99 16.79 0.18
C GLN A 96 18.61 16.52 0.77
N GLU A 97 18.47 16.70 2.08
CA GLU A 97 17.26 16.33 2.83
C GLU A 97 15.99 16.98 2.27
N ASP A 98 16.04 18.31 2.05
CA ASP A 98 14.87 19.05 1.55
C ASP A 98 14.41 18.57 0.18
N GLN A 99 15.37 18.26 -0.71
CA GLN A 99 15.06 17.75 -2.05
C GLN A 99 14.51 16.33 -2.01
N VAL A 100 15.13 15.46 -1.19
CA VAL A 100 14.67 14.09 -1.06
C VAL A 100 13.28 14.04 -0.43
N SER A 101 13.01 14.85 0.59
CA SER A 101 11.70 14.94 1.23
C SER A 101 10.60 15.32 0.24
N ALA A 102 10.79 16.41 -0.51
CA ALA A 102 9.83 16.85 -1.51
C ALA A 102 9.57 15.81 -2.61
N GLN A 103 10.62 15.11 -3.06
CA GLN A 103 10.50 14.07 -4.08
C GLN A 103 9.85 12.80 -3.54
N MET A 104 10.11 12.47 -2.28
CA MET A 104 9.51 11.30 -1.62
C MET A 104 8.00 11.47 -1.40
N GLU A 105 7.52 12.66 -1.09
CA GLU A 105 6.10 12.95 -1.01
C GLU A 105 5.40 12.71 -2.35
N GLN A 106 5.99 13.20 -3.45
CA GLN A 106 5.46 12.97 -4.79
C GLN A 106 5.47 11.48 -5.17
N LEU A 107 6.55 10.78 -4.80
CA LEU A 107 6.68 9.36 -5.07
C LEU A 107 5.65 8.54 -4.28
N ALA A 108 5.39 8.89 -3.02
CA ALA A 108 4.37 8.23 -2.19
C ALA A 108 2.96 8.36 -2.79
N VAL A 109 2.62 9.55 -3.29
CA VAL A 109 1.32 9.78 -3.97
C VAL A 109 1.20 8.92 -5.22
N ARG A 110 2.26 8.84 -6.04
CA ARG A 110 2.27 8.00 -7.26
C ARG A 110 2.14 6.52 -6.93
N ALA A 111 2.93 6.02 -5.97
CA ALA A 111 2.90 4.62 -5.57
C ALA A 111 1.54 4.22 -4.97
N ALA A 112 0.87 5.13 -4.26
CA ALA A 112 -0.48 4.91 -3.77
C ALA A 112 -1.50 4.84 -4.92
N LYS A 113 -1.36 5.71 -5.92
CA LYS A 113 -2.23 5.73 -7.10
C LYS A 113 -2.09 4.46 -7.93
N GLU A 114 -0.87 4.01 -8.21
CA GLU A 114 -0.63 2.78 -8.98
C GLU A 114 -1.17 1.53 -8.28
N LYS A 115 -1.08 1.46 -6.95
CA LYS A 115 -1.71 0.38 -6.18
C LYS A 115 -3.25 0.42 -6.22
N ALA A 116 -3.83 1.61 -6.31
CA ALA A 116 -5.28 1.78 -6.42
C ALA A 116 -5.81 1.47 -7.84
N GLU A 117 -4.94 1.56 -8.84
CA GLU A 117 -5.25 1.23 -10.24
C GLU A 117 -4.93 -0.24 -10.60
N ASP A 118 -4.56 -1.08 -9.61
CA ASP A 118 -4.34 -2.51 -9.84
C ASP A 118 -5.66 -3.16 -10.30
N PRO A 119 -5.69 -3.74 -11.52
CA PRO A 119 -6.89 -4.32 -12.07
C PRO A 119 -7.44 -5.51 -11.25
N GLU A 120 -6.61 -6.23 -10.49
CA GLU A 120 -7.08 -7.30 -9.59
C GLU A 120 -7.83 -6.73 -8.39
N ALA A 121 -7.35 -5.64 -7.78
CA ALA A 121 -8.07 -4.94 -6.70
C ALA A 121 -9.38 -4.31 -7.21
N PHE A 122 -9.44 -3.92 -8.48
CA PHE A 122 -10.63 -3.37 -9.10
C PHE A 122 -11.67 -4.45 -9.42
N THR A 123 -11.25 -5.67 -9.73
CA THR A 123 -12.15 -6.79 -10.04
C THR A 123 -12.96 -7.19 -8.80
N ASP A 124 -12.33 -7.28 -7.64
CA ASP A 124 -13.02 -7.58 -6.37
C ASP A 124 -14.03 -6.48 -6.00
N ASN A 125 -13.72 -5.22 -6.25
CA ASN A 125 -14.64 -4.11 -6.02
C ASN A 125 -15.80 -4.10 -7.03
N ILE A 126 -15.57 -4.44 -8.30
CA ILE A 126 -16.65 -4.54 -9.32
C ILE A 126 -17.62 -5.63 -8.93
N ILE A 127 -17.15 -6.83 -8.55
CA ILE A 127 -18.00 -7.93 -8.10
C ILE A 127 -18.83 -7.48 -6.90
N MET A 128 -18.25 -6.78 -5.95
CA MET A 128 -18.96 -6.25 -4.78
C MET A 128 -20.03 -5.21 -5.17
N TYR A 129 -19.75 -4.33 -6.12
CA TYR A 129 -20.72 -3.35 -6.63
C TYR A 129 -21.86 -4.02 -7.41
N GLU A 130 -21.58 -5.02 -8.20
CA GLU A 130 -22.61 -5.80 -8.92
C GLU A 130 -23.54 -6.52 -7.95
N VAL A 131 -22.98 -7.23 -6.95
CA VAL A 131 -23.75 -7.90 -5.90
C VAL A 131 -24.61 -6.91 -5.11
N LEU A 132 -24.06 -5.75 -4.73
CA LEU A 132 -24.81 -4.71 -4.03
C LEU A 132 -25.91 -4.10 -4.92
N SER A 133 -25.66 -3.95 -6.22
CA SER A 133 -26.67 -3.45 -7.17
C SER A 133 -27.81 -4.45 -7.33
N GLU A 134 -27.52 -5.73 -7.49
CA GLU A 134 -28.52 -6.79 -7.56
C GLU A 134 -29.34 -6.89 -6.27
N LEU A 135 -28.69 -6.80 -5.10
CA LEU A 135 -29.37 -6.77 -3.80
C LEU A 135 -30.31 -5.57 -3.66
N LYS A 136 -29.88 -4.38 -4.12
CA LYS A 136 -30.74 -3.19 -4.18
C LYS A 136 -31.97 -3.40 -5.06
N ASP A 137 -31.78 -3.99 -6.23
CA ASP A 137 -32.85 -4.25 -7.18
C ASP A 137 -33.84 -5.32 -6.67
N ILE A 138 -33.34 -6.33 -5.96
CA ILE A 138 -34.15 -7.34 -5.29
C ILE A 138 -34.95 -6.71 -4.14
N ALA A 139 -34.33 -5.82 -3.36
CA ALA A 139 -34.99 -5.11 -2.28
C ALA A 139 -36.05 -4.12 -2.80
N ALA A 140 -35.77 -3.38 -3.88
CA ALA A 140 -36.70 -2.45 -4.52
C ALA A 140 -37.93 -3.15 -5.11
N ARG A 141 -37.75 -4.39 -5.61
CA ARG A 141 -38.85 -5.25 -6.12
C ARG A 141 -39.60 -5.96 -5.00
N GLY A 142 -39.30 -5.66 -3.72
CA GLY A 142 -39.99 -6.26 -2.56
C GLY A 142 -39.67 -7.75 -2.37
N GLY A 143 -38.56 -8.23 -2.95
CA GLY A 143 -38.18 -9.65 -2.99
C GLY A 143 -37.65 -10.23 -1.68
N ILE A 144 -37.24 -9.39 -0.72
CA ILE A 144 -36.69 -9.83 0.57
C ILE A 144 -37.60 -9.33 1.69
N ARG A 145 -38.43 -10.22 2.25
CA ARG A 145 -39.13 -9.94 3.51
C ARG A 145 -38.58 -10.84 4.60
N CYS A 146 -37.88 -10.25 5.54
CA CYS A 146 -37.51 -10.94 6.78
C CYS A 146 -38.74 -10.97 7.69
N ARG A 147 -39.29 -12.12 8.02
CA ARG A 147 -40.27 -12.30 9.09
C ARG A 147 -39.50 -12.61 10.37
N CYS A 148 -39.48 -11.67 11.27
CA CYS A 148 -39.00 -11.92 12.63
C CYS A 148 -40.11 -12.64 13.40
N GLY A 149 -39.93 -13.92 13.69
CA GLY A 149 -40.79 -14.65 14.61
C GLY A 149 -40.47 -14.23 16.05
N SER A 150 -41.48 -13.90 16.83
CA SER A 150 -41.39 -13.51 18.22
C SER A 150 -41.06 -14.64 19.22
N THR A 151 -40.76 -15.83 18.74
CA THR A 151 -40.52 -17.01 19.57
C THR A 151 -39.27 -17.74 19.09
N GLY A 152 -38.10 -17.40 19.60
CA GLY A 152 -36.85 -18.17 19.71
C GLY A 152 -36.44 -19.24 18.66
N THR A 153 -37.12 -19.32 17.52
CA THR A 153 -36.84 -20.26 16.43
C THR A 153 -35.96 -19.67 15.34
N PRO A 154 -35.18 -20.49 14.63
CA PRO A 154 -34.24 -20.01 13.63
C PRO A 154 -34.94 -19.22 12.51
N TRP A 155 -34.30 -18.12 12.13
CA TRP A 155 -34.76 -17.16 11.14
C TRP A 155 -34.83 -17.78 9.74
N THR A 156 -35.97 -17.73 9.13
CA THR A 156 -36.12 -18.11 7.72
C THR A 156 -36.45 -16.89 6.87
N CYS A 157 -35.62 -16.59 5.89
CA CYS A 157 -35.87 -15.58 4.86
C CYS A 157 -36.59 -16.27 3.69
N ALA A 158 -37.84 -15.91 3.43
CA ALA A 158 -38.58 -16.37 2.23
C ALA A 158 -38.42 -15.35 1.11
N ALA A 159 -37.60 -15.65 0.11
CA ALA A 159 -37.60 -14.92 -1.15
C ALA A 159 -38.87 -15.24 -1.94
N ARG A 160 -39.54 -14.22 -2.48
CA ARG A 160 -40.83 -14.36 -3.19
C ARG A 160 -40.71 -14.96 -4.58
N THR A 161 -39.51 -15.24 -5.05
CA THR A 161 -39.28 -15.93 -6.32
C THR A 161 -38.59 -17.26 -6.08
N ALA A 162 -39.32 -18.31 -6.30
CA ALA A 162 -38.93 -19.72 -6.49
C ALA A 162 -37.72 -20.22 -5.68
N ALA A 163 -38.00 -20.94 -4.60
CA ALA A 163 -37.21 -22.08 -4.11
C ALA A 163 -35.76 -21.80 -3.63
N ALA A 164 -35.56 -20.81 -2.80
CA ALA A 164 -34.36 -20.78 -1.97
C ALA A 164 -34.69 -20.32 -0.55
N SER A 165 -34.82 -21.26 0.36
CA SER A 165 -34.84 -20.98 1.81
C SER A 165 -33.41 -20.65 2.25
N CYS A 166 -33.15 -19.41 2.55
CA CYS A 166 -31.87 -18.97 3.11
C CYS A 166 -31.97 -19.03 4.64
N VAL A 167 -31.19 -19.87 5.27
CA VAL A 167 -31.02 -19.90 6.73
C VAL A 167 -30.00 -18.83 7.12
N CYS A 168 -30.47 -17.73 7.69
CA CYS A 168 -29.58 -16.69 8.21
C CYS A 168 -29.01 -17.11 9.58
N PRO A 169 -27.70 -16.92 9.84
CA PRO A 169 -27.15 -17.14 11.17
C PRO A 169 -27.73 -16.14 12.19
N PRO A 170 -27.80 -16.46 13.47
CA PRO A 170 -28.32 -15.57 14.50
C PRO A 170 -27.45 -14.31 14.61
N PRO A 171 -28.03 -13.11 14.83
CA PRO A 171 -27.29 -11.88 14.91
C PRO A 171 -26.45 -11.80 16.20
N PRO A 172 -25.32 -11.11 16.15
CA PRO A 172 -24.59 -10.77 17.37
C PRO A 172 -25.42 -9.82 18.24
N THR A 173 -25.45 -10.05 19.54
CA THR A 173 -26.38 -9.56 20.57
C THR A 173 -26.45 -8.03 20.80
N ARG A 174 -25.95 -7.17 19.89
CA ARG A 174 -25.88 -5.71 20.13
C ARG A 174 -26.43 -4.78 19.05
N ILE A 175 -27.14 -5.21 18.01
CA ILE A 175 -27.56 -4.32 16.90
C ILE A 175 -29.08 -4.33 16.63
N TRP A 176 -29.94 -4.61 17.62
CA TRP A 176 -31.38 -4.80 17.40
C TRP A 176 -32.31 -3.77 18.02
N THR A 177 -31.94 -2.49 18.03
CA THR A 177 -32.91 -1.45 18.39
C THR A 177 -33.54 -0.72 17.20
N ALA A 178 -33.18 -1.04 15.95
CA ALA A 178 -33.64 -0.27 14.78
C ALA A 178 -34.69 -0.95 13.89
N CYS A 179 -35.13 -2.18 14.18
CA CYS A 179 -36.11 -2.87 13.32
C CYS A 179 -37.54 -2.98 13.88
N ALA A 180 -37.85 -2.25 14.95
CA ALA A 180 -39.20 -2.24 15.54
C ALA A 180 -39.93 -0.93 15.27
N ALA A 181 -40.05 -0.49 14.03
CA ALA A 181 -41.02 0.53 13.63
C ALA A 181 -41.32 0.49 12.13
N ARG A 182 -42.47 -0.07 11.82
CA ARG A 182 -43.47 0.06 10.74
C ARG A 182 -43.68 -1.18 9.95
#